data_e17c700093d3fc6ac05c547d0c813c7e
#
_entry.id   e17c700093d3fc6ac05c547d0c813c7e
#
_cell.length_a   1.000
_cell.length_b   1.000
_cell.length_c   1.000
_cell.angle_alpha   90.00
_cell.angle_beta   90.00
_cell.angle_gamma   90.00
#
_symmetry.space_group_name_H-M   'P 1'
#
loop_
_entity.id
_entity.type
_entity.pdbx_description
1 polymer ?
#
loop_
_entity_poly.entity_id
_entity_poly.type
_entity_poly.pdbx_seq_one_letter_code
_entity_poly.pdbx_strand_id
1 'polypeptide(L)'
;MQTFDLIIIGGGPAGYVAAIRASQLGMKTAVVEKQKMGGMCLNWGCIPSKAFIETAKLYTKISKAASFGIDGVDKNALNINWQKTVARKDRIVTRLVKGVEFLMKKNGVEVITGEAKIIDVAKIAVGETEYGAKKLLIATGSRPKRKEYKGIDPKKIVEIDQFFSMNEIPDSFLIDGGRINACELAHMLRMTGRKVTMVTEQDELIPFMDKSIRDFITDKFKKSGITVYTNREITKDGQDGVFVGDNFVECDLVINAMDRKAVLPEMGSLELEMNGEFIKINEFMQTSNPNVYAAGDVTKQFFAQIASAQGLAAVNHMADIKEKLDYDKLPINMYTEPEIA
;
A
#
# COMPACT_ATOMS: atom_id res chain seq x y z
N MET A 1 -12.31 -7.66 -32.84
CA MET A 1 -11.42 -7.22 -31.75
C MET A 1 -11.56 -5.71 -31.55
N GLN A 2 -11.93 -5.28 -30.36
CA GLN A 2 -12.00 -3.86 -30.01
C GLN A 2 -10.58 -3.31 -29.82
N THR A 3 -10.32 -2.06 -30.28
CA THR A 3 -8.99 -1.44 -30.22
C THR A 3 -9.05 -0.10 -29.50
N PHE A 4 -7.99 0.17 -28.70
CA PHE A 4 -7.78 1.37 -27.91
C PHE A 4 -6.46 2.06 -28.27
N ASP A 5 -6.38 3.36 -28.03
CA ASP A 5 -5.11 4.08 -28.11
C ASP A 5 -4.21 3.70 -26.93
N LEU A 6 -4.81 3.51 -25.75
CA LEU A 6 -4.12 3.08 -24.54
C LEU A 6 -4.94 2.03 -23.78
N ILE A 7 -4.31 0.91 -23.44
CA ILE A 7 -4.81 -0.01 -22.43
C ILE A 7 -3.92 0.05 -21.19
N ILE A 8 -4.55 0.22 -20.04
CA ILE A 8 -3.90 0.27 -18.73
C ILE A 8 -4.24 -1.01 -17.98
N ILE A 9 -3.22 -1.74 -17.51
CA ILE A 9 -3.38 -2.97 -16.75
C ILE A 9 -3.19 -2.66 -15.27
N GLY A 10 -4.29 -2.63 -14.51
CA GLY A 10 -4.37 -2.27 -13.10
C GLY A 10 -5.06 -0.93 -12.84
N GLY A 11 -6.10 -0.96 -12.01
CA GLY A 11 -6.96 0.19 -11.64
C GLY A 11 -6.53 0.89 -10.35
N GLY A 12 -5.27 0.74 -9.92
CA GLY A 12 -4.70 1.45 -8.77
C GLY A 12 -4.39 2.93 -9.02
N PRO A 13 -3.75 3.65 -8.07
CA PRO A 13 -3.46 5.09 -8.19
C PRO A 13 -2.75 5.49 -9.49
N ALA A 14 -1.77 4.72 -9.94
CA ALA A 14 -1.14 4.96 -11.23
C ALA A 14 -2.14 4.81 -12.39
N GLY A 15 -2.93 3.71 -12.36
CA GLY A 15 -3.81 3.36 -13.47
C GLY A 15 -5.01 4.29 -13.63
N TYR A 16 -5.79 4.53 -12.56
CA TYR A 16 -6.98 5.38 -12.69
C TYR A 16 -6.62 6.85 -12.99
N VAL A 17 -5.51 7.36 -12.44
CA VAL A 17 -5.05 8.73 -12.72
C VAL A 17 -4.57 8.84 -14.17
N ALA A 18 -3.78 7.88 -14.64
CA ALA A 18 -3.35 7.79 -16.03
C ALA A 18 -4.54 7.71 -17.00
N ALA A 19 -5.55 6.89 -16.67
CA ALA A 19 -6.74 6.71 -17.51
C ALA A 19 -7.54 8.00 -17.68
N ILE A 20 -7.77 8.74 -16.60
CA ILE A 20 -8.43 10.04 -16.65
C ILE A 20 -7.64 11.00 -17.53
N ARG A 21 -6.33 11.08 -17.32
CA ARG A 21 -5.46 11.98 -18.10
C ARG A 21 -5.43 11.62 -19.57
N ALA A 22 -5.33 10.33 -19.91
CA ALA A 22 -5.33 9.86 -21.30
C ALA A 22 -6.64 10.24 -22.01
N SER A 23 -7.78 10.02 -21.36
CA SER A 23 -9.08 10.42 -21.90
C SER A 23 -9.20 11.93 -22.09
N GLN A 24 -8.71 12.75 -21.13
CA GLN A 24 -8.68 14.22 -21.27
C GLN A 24 -7.82 14.69 -22.45
N LEU A 25 -6.82 13.91 -22.83
CA LEU A 25 -5.98 14.16 -24.02
C LEU A 25 -6.56 13.55 -25.32
N GLY A 26 -7.80 13.06 -25.28
CA GLY A 26 -8.50 12.53 -26.45
C GLY A 26 -8.16 11.09 -26.81
N MET A 27 -7.41 10.36 -26.00
CA MET A 27 -7.09 8.95 -26.24
C MET A 27 -8.28 8.06 -25.91
N LYS A 28 -8.65 7.15 -26.81
CA LYS A 28 -9.58 6.05 -26.50
C LYS A 28 -8.92 5.09 -25.53
N THR A 29 -9.37 5.08 -24.27
CA THR A 29 -8.68 4.45 -23.16
C THR A 29 -9.51 3.36 -22.50
N ALA A 30 -8.87 2.22 -22.16
CA ALA A 30 -9.42 1.19 -21.29
C ALA A 30 -8.53 0.92 -20.09
N VAL A 31 -9.16 0.56 -18.96
CA VAL A 31 -8.48 0.03 -17.77
C VAL A 31 -8.95 -1.39 -17.52
N VAL A 32 -8.01 -2.32 -17.39
CA VAL A 32 -8.30 -3.70 -16.99
C VAL A 32 -8.00 -3.84 -15.52
N GLU A 33 -9.02 -4.21 -14.72
CA GLU A 33 -8.87 -4.41 -13.27
C GLU A 33 -9.49 -5.75 -12.86
N LYS A 34 -8.70 -6.58 -12.19
CA LYS A 34 -9.14 -7.92 -11.80
C LYS A 34 -9.93 -8.00 -10.50
N GLN A 35 -9.87 -6.96 -9.68
CA GLN A 35 -10.54 -6.94 -8.37
C GLN A 35 -11.45 -5.71 -8.24
N LYS A 36 -10.92 -4.60 -7.72
CA LYS A 36 -11.67 -3.37 -7.46
C LYS A 36 -10.88 -2.15 -7.88
N MET A 37 -11.54 -1.19 -8.52
CA MET A 37 -10.94 0.11 -8.82
C MET A 37 -10.39 0.76 -7.55
N GLY A 38 -9.31 1.53 -7.70
CA GLY A 38 -8.58 2.14 -6.60
C GLY A 38 -7.40 1.31 -6.09
N GLY A 39 -7.30 0.03 -6.46
CA GLY A 39 -6.18 -0.87 -6.14
C GLY A 39 -5.92 -1.03 -4.65
N MET A 40 -4.67 -1.39 -4.31
CA MET A 40 -4.24 -1.63 -2.92
C MET A 40 -4.51 -0.43 -2.01
N CYS A 41 -4.18 0.78 -2.44
CA CYS A 41 -4.26 1.98 -1.61
C CYS A 41 -5.69 2.24 -1.09
N LEU A 42 -6.70 2.22 -1.97
CA LEU A 42 -8.08 2.48 -1.56
C LEU A 42 -8.70 1.31 -0.79
N ASN A 43 -8.43 0.08 -1.21
CA ASN A 43 -9.17 -1.07 -0.74
C ASN A 43 -8.55 -1.75 0.49
N TRP A 44 -7.22 -1.83 0.58
CA TRP A 44 -6.54 -2.66 1.59
C TRP A 44 -5.36 -1.98 2.29
N GLY A 45 -4.95 -0.79 1.86
CA GLY A 45 -3.74 -0.10 2.34
C GLY A 45 -4.02 1.27 2.95
N CYS A 46 -3.75 2.33 2.16
CA CYS A 46 -3.72 3.73 2.62
C CYS A 46 -5.03 4.16 3.29
N ILE A 47 -6.17 3.96 2.64
CA ILE A 47 -7.45 4.43 3.16
C ILE A 47 -7.87 3.64 4.41
N PRO A 48 -7.84 2.29 4.40
CA PRO A 48 -8.06 1.51 5.61
C PRO A 48 -7.18 1.96 6.78
N SER A 49 -5.86 2.03 6.60
CA SER A 49 -4.93 2.39 7.67
C SER A 49 -5.21 3.78 8.24
N LYS A 50 -5.42 4.79 7.39
CA LYS A 50 -5.72 6.15 7.83
C LYS A 50 -7.06 6.25 8.56
N ALA A 51 -8.06 5.47 8.15
CA ALA A 51 -9.34 5.42 8.86
C ALA A 51 -9.18 4.88 10.30
N PHE A 52 -8.33 3.88 10.51
CA PHE A 52 -8.01 3.35 11.84
C PHE A 52 -7.11 4.28 12.65
N ILE A 53 -6.09 4.89 12.02
CA ILE A 53 -5.20 5.87 12.67
C ILE A 53 -6.02 7.04 13.22
N GLU A 54 -6.97 7.58 12.45
CA GLU A 54 -7.84 8.66 12.94
C GLU A 54 -8.72 8.24 14.11
N THR A 55 -9.21 6.99 14.13
CA THR A 55 -9.94 6.47 15.30
C THR A 55 -9.02 6.40 16.53
N ALA A 56 -7.77 5.92 16.37
CA ALA A 56 -6.80 5.81 17.46
C ALA A 56 -6.36 7.20 17.97
N LYS A 57 -6.16 8.17 17.07
CA LYS A 57 -5.88 9.58 17.44
C LYS A 57 -7.02 10.18 18.26
N LEU A 58 -8.27 10.00 17.82
CA LEU A 58 -9.44 10.50 18.52
C LEU A 58 -9.58 9.85 19.89
N TYR A 59 -9.42 8.52 19.98
CA TYR A 59 -9.43 7.79 21.25
C TYR A 59 -8.38 8.34 22.23
N THR A 60 -7.15 8.55 21.76
CA THR A 60 -6.06 9.12 22.56
C THR A 60 -6.38 10.56 23.03
N LYS A 61 -6.97 11.39 22.15
CA LYS A 61 -7.38 12.76 22.52
C LYS A 61 -8.48 12.75 23.59
N ILE A 62 -9.50 11.93 23.41
CA ILE A 62 -10.59 11.77 24.39
C ILE A 62 -10.05 11.27 25.73
N SER A 63 -9.16 10.28 25.71
CA SER A 63 -8.56 9.74 26.95
C SER A 63 -7.74 10.77 27.74
N LYS A 64 -7.31 11.85 27.09
CA LYS A 64 -6.56 12.98 27.66
C LYS A 64 -7.42 14.24 27.86
N ALA A 65 -8.74 14.16 27.70
CA ALA A 65 -9.65 15.29 27.72
C ALA A 65 -9.46 16.22 28.95
N ALA A 66 -9.27 15.65 30.15
CA ALA A 66 -9.01 16.41 31.36
C ALA A 66 -7.78 17.33 31.29
N SER A 67 -6.73 16.93 30.56
CA SER A 67 -5.54 17.79 30.35
C SER A 67 -5.81 19.00 29.45
N PHE A 68 -6.95 19.02 28.75
CA PHE A 68 -7.44 20.13 27.95
C PHE A 68 -8.54 20.93 28.66
N GLY A 69 -8.81 20.64 29.96
CA GLY A 69 -9.88 21.27 30.72
C GLY A 69 -11.29 20.78 30.36
N ILE A 70 -11.41 19.58 29.77
CA ILE A 70 -12.70 18.97 29.43
C ILE A 70 -13.00 17.88 30.45
N ASP A 71 -14.02 18.14 31.31
CA ASP A 71 -14.47 17.22 32.35
C ASP A 71 -15.54 16.25 31.84
N GLY A 72 -15.86 15.23 32.65
CA GLY A 72 -16.93 14.28 32.38
C GLY A 72 -16.54 13.06 31.53
N VAL A 73 -15.28 12.91 31.16
CA VAL A 73 -14.77 11.73 30.44
C VAL A 73 -14.24 10.70 31.44
N ASP A 74 -14.95 9.57 31.58
CA ASP A 74 -14.44 8.42 32.33
C ASP A 74 -13.52 7.58 31.44
N LYS A 75 -12.22 7.63 31.73
CA LYS A 75 -11.21 6.86 30.99
C LYS A 75 -11.40 5.35 31.10
N ASN A 76 -11.93 4.84 32.22
CA ASN A 76 -12.09 3.42 32.46
C ASN A 76 -13.29 2.84 31.68
N ALA A 77 -14.26 3.68 31.34
CA ALA A 77 -15.39 3.32 30.49
C ALA A 77 -15.09 3.50 28.98
N LEU A 78 -13.99 4.19 28.65
CA LEU A 78 -13.63 4.46 27.26
C LEU A 78 -13.04 3.24 26.58
N ASN A 79 -13.68 2.76 25.54
CA ASN A 79 -13.20 1.64 24.74
C ASN A 79 -13.41 1.88 23.24
N ILE A 80 -12.64 1.16 22.42
CA ILE A 80 -12.81 1.16 20.96
C ILE A 80 -13.64 -0.07 20.57
N ASN A 81 -14.84 0.17 20.05
CA ASN A 81 -15.60 -0.89 19.41
C ASN A 81 -14.99 -1.18 18.02
N TRP A 82 -14.22 -2.26 17.95
CA TRP A 82 -13.46 -2.60 16.75
C TRP A 82 -14.37 -2.88 15.55
N GLN A 83 -15.46 -3.62 15.72
CA GLN A 83 -16.41 -3.91 14.63
C GLN A 83 -17.03 -2.64 14.04
N LYS A 84 -17.39 -1.65 14.89
CA LYS A 84 -17.87 -0.35 14.41
C LYS A 84 -16.80 0.42 13.68
N THR A 85 -15.52 0.29 14.07
CA THR A 85 -14.38 0.91 13.39
C THR A 85 -14.17 0.26 12.02
N VAL A 86 -14.24 -1.06 11.93
CA VAL A 86 -14.20 -1.78 10.63
C VAL A 86 -15.35 -1.32 9.74
N ALA A 87 -16.58 -1.29 10.23
CA ALA A 87 -17.74 -0.85 9.46
C ALA A 87 -17.63 0.63 8.99
N ARG A 88 -17.03 1.51 9.82
CA ARG A 88 -16.71 2.90 9.42
C ARG A 88 -15.71 2.92 8.27
N LYS A 89 -14.61 2.18 8.39
CA LYS A 89 -13.59 2.03 7.33
C LYS A 89 -14.22 1.53 6.03
N ASP A 90 -15.08 0.50 6.07
CA ASP A 90 -15.72 -0.06 4.88
C ASP A 90 -16.63 0.94 4.16
N ARG A 91 -17.36 1.79 4.91
CA ARG A 91 -18.14 2.87 4.31
C ARG A 91 -17.27 3.90 3.60
N ILE A 92 -16.12 4.27 4.19
CA ILE A 92 -15.16 5.21 3.59
C ILE A 92 -14.59 4.63 2.30
N VAL A 93 -14.09 3.39 2.34
CA VAL A 93 -13.53 2.68 1.19
C VAL A 93 -14.56 2.60 0.06
N THR A 94 -15.77 2.12 0.37
CA THR A 94 -16.86 1.99 -0.62
C THR A 94 -17.18 3.32 -1.29
N ARG A 95 -17.24 4.41 -0.52
CA ARG A 95 -17.50 5.75 -1.07
C ARG A 95 -16.41 6.19 -2.04
N LEU A 96 -15.14 5.96 -1.70
CA LEU A 96 -14.02 6.38 -2.53
C LEU A 96 -13.89 5.52 -3.80
N VAL A 97 -14.09 4.21 -3.70
CA VAL A 97 -14.11 3.30 -4.87
C VAL A 97 -15.20 3.73 -5.85
N LYS A 98 -16.43 3.95 -5.37
CA LYS A 98 -17.53 4.46 -6.21
C LYS A 98 -17.18 5.82 -6.84
N GLY A 99 -16.43 6.67 -6.13
CA GLY A 99 -15.93 7.93 -6.68
C GLY A 99 -14.99 7.72 -7.86
N VAL A 100 -14.06 6.77 -7.77
CA VAL A 100 -13.17 6.41 -8.89
C VAL A 100 -13.95 5.82 -10.06
N GLU A 101 -14.88 4.90 -9.80
CA GLU A 101 -15.75 4.31 -10.85
C GLU A 101 -16.56 5.39 -11.58
N PHE A 102 -17.10 6.35 -10.81
CA PHE A 102 -17.81 7.51 -11.39
C PHE A 102 -16.88 8.35 -12.27
N LEU A 103 -15.64 8.60 -11.84
CA LEU A 103 -14.66 9.34 -12.63
C LEU A 103 -14.27 8.60 -13.91
N MET A 104 -14.12 7.27 -13.88
CA MET A 104 -13.93 6.49 -15.11
C MET A 104 -15.07 6.70 -16.10
N LYS A 105 -16.31 6.52 -15.64
CA LYS A 105 -17.50 6.71 -16.47
C LYS A 105 -17.62 8.14 -17.01
N LYS A 106 -17.40 9.15 -16.15
CA LYS A 106 -17.49 10.58 -16.52
C LYS A 106 -16.49 10.95 -17.60
N ASN A 107 -15.30 10.35 -17.59
CA ASN A 107 -14.25 10.60 -18.58
C ASN A 107 -14.33 9.62 -19.78
N GLY A 108 -15.35 8.78 -19.91
CA GLY A 108 -15.49 7.86 -21.02
C GLY A 108 -14.43 6.76 -21.08
N VAL A 109 -13.80 6.45 -19.93
CA VAL A 109 -12.85 5.35 -19.83
C VAL A 109 -13.61 4.03 -19.72
N GLU A 110 -13.27 3.07 -20.56
CA GLU A 110 -13.83 1.73 -20.50
C GLU A 110 -13.15 0.93 -19.37
N VAL A 111 -13.93 0.37 -18.44
CA VAL A 111 -13.43 -0.49 -17.37
C VAL A 111 -13.75 -1.93 -17.72
N ILE A 112 -12.71 -2.71 -17.95
CA ILE A 112 -12.78 -4.14 -18.27
C ILE A 112 -12.45 -4.92 -17.00
N THR A 113 -13.42 -5.67 -16.49
CA THR A 113 -13.22 -6.49 -15.27
C THR A 113 -12.62 -7.83 -15.63
N GLY A 114 -11.48 -8.16 -15.05
CA GLY A 114 -10.79 -9.45 -15.23
C GLY A 114 -9.28 -9.32 -15.17
N GLU A 115 -8.61 -10.45 -15.22
CA GLU A 115 -7.15 -10.53 -15.23
C GLU A 115 -6.63 -10.42 -16.66
N ALA A 116 -5.80 -9.42 -16.91
CA ALA A 116 -5.18 -9.22 -18.21
C ALA A 116 -3.99 -10.15 -18.39
N LYS A 117 -3.92 -10.77 -19.56
CA LYS A 117 -2.74 -11.47 -20.09
C LYS A 117 -2.24 -10.69 -21.30
N ILE A 118 -0.99 -10.30 -21.29
CA ILE A 118 -0.37 -9.69 -22.46
C ILE A 118 -0.06 -10.80 -23.44
N ILE A 119 -0.51 -10.69 -24.66
CA ILE A 119 -0.19 -11.62 -25.75
C ILE A 119 1.08 -11.13 -26.45
N ASP A 120 1.06 -9.86 -26.83
CA ASP A 120 2.19 -9.14 -27.42
C ASP A 120 2.09 -7.63 -27.13
N VAL A 121 2.97 -6.83 -27.70
CA VAL A 121 3.03 -5.37 -27.51
C VAL A 121 1.75 -4.62 -27.90
N ALA A 122 0.94 -5.19 -28.78
CA ALA A 122 -0.27 -4.57 -29.35
C ALA A 122 -1.56 -5.26 -28.91
N LYS A 123 -1.48 -6.34 -28.15
CA LYS A 123 -2.62 -7.19 -27.84
C LYS A 123 -2.61 -7.74 -26.42
N ILE A 124 -3.75 -7.68 -25.77
CA ILE A 124 -4.01 -8.36 -24.50
C ILE A 124 -5.24 -9.27 -24.59
N ALA A 125 -5.35 -10.22 -23.68
CA ALA A 125 -6.56 -11.01 -23.46
C ALA A 125 -7.09 -10.80 -22.04
N VAL A 126 -8.43 -10.80 -21.89
CA VAL A 126 -9.12 -10.86 -20.60
C VAL A 126 -10.19 -11.97 -20.71
N GLY A 127 -9.94 -13.08 -20.02
CA GLY A 127 -10.69 -14.31 -20.28
C GLY A 127 -10.46 -14.77 -21.72
N GLU A 128 -11.54 -15.01 -22.46
CA GLU A 128 -11.52 -15.41 -23.88
C GLU A 128 -11.56 -14.22 -24.87
N THR A 129 -11.65 -12.99 -24.34
CA THR A 129 -11.80 -11.80 -25.21
C THR A 129 -10.45 -11.13 -25.41
N GLU A 130 -10.10 -10.88 -26.68
CA GLU A 130 -8.91 -10.14 -27.07
C GLU A 130 -9.19 -8.66 -27.33
N TYR A 131 -8.25 -7.81 -26.92
CA TYR A 131 -8.29 -6.36 -27.12
C TYR A 131 -6.97 -5.88 -27.73
N GLY A 132 -7.08 -4.97 -28.70
CA GLY A 132 -5.94 -4.31 -29.32
C GLY A 132 -5.56 -3.01 -28.61
N ALA A 133 -4.27 -2.70 -28.56
CA ALA A 133 -3.76 -1.46 -28.01
C ALA A 133 -2.64 -0.87 -28.87
N LYS A 134 -2.62 0.46 -29.07
CA LYS A 134 -1.46 1.14 -29.66
C LYS A 134 -0.33 1.26 -28.63
N LYS A 135 -0.68 1.49 -27.35
CA LYS A 135 0.25 1.59 -26.22
C LYS A 135 -0.32 0.83 -25.02
N LEU A 136 0.58 0.29 -24.20
CA LEU A 136 0.26 -0.38 -22.94
C LEU A 136 0.87 0.40 -21.77
N LEU A 137 0.14 0.49 -20.64
CA LEU A 137 0.66 0.92 -19.36
C LEU A 137 0.47 -0.20 -18.34
N ILE A 138 1.57 -0.77 -17.84
CA ILE A 138 1.56 -1.76 -16.79
C ILE A 138 1.55 -1.05 -15.43
N ALA A 139 0.41 -1.09 -14.74
CA ALA A 139 0.16 -0.45 -13.45
C ALA A 139 -0.37 -1.45 -12.41
N THR A 140 0.10 -2.68 -12.49
CA THR A 140 -0.36 -3.84 -11.72
C THR A 140 0.05 -3.83 -10.25
N GLY A 141 0.93 -2.90 -9.88
CA GLY A 141 1.30 -2.66 -8.50
C GLY A 141 2.15 -3.75 -7.87
N SER A 142 1.96 -3.95 -6.59
CA SER A 142 2.73 -4.90 -5.77
C SER A 142 1.82 -5.64 -4.77
N ARG A 143 2.38 -6.69 -4.16
CA ARG A 143 1.76 -7.42 -3.05
C ARG A 143 2.77 -7.59 -1.91
N PRO A 144 2.35 -7.81 -0.65
CA PRO A 144 3.26 -8.16 0.43
C PRO A 144 4.17 -9.32 0.03
N LYS A 145 5.44 -9.22 0.38
CA LYS A 145 6.38 -10.33 0.23
C LYS A 145 6.11 -11.30 1.36
N ARG A 146 5.44 -12.40 1.05
CA ARG A 146 5.18 -13.44 2.05
C ARG A 146 6.49 -14.01 2.53
N LYS A 147 6.77 -13.88 3.84
CA LYS A 147 7.87 -14.56 4.51
C LYS A 147 7.38 -15.94 4.93
N GLU A 148 8.19 -16.95 4.69
CA GLU A 148 7.95 -18.27 5.24
C GLU A 148 8.50 -18.28 6.68
N TYR A 149 7.61 -18.27 7.64
CA TYR A 149 7.96 -18.37 9.07
C TYR A 149 8.05 -19.86 9.45
N LYS A 150 9.21 -20.47 9.19
CA LYS A 150 9.43 -21.89 9.46
C LYS A 150 9.18 -22.24 10.92
N GLY A 151 8.32 -23.24 11.16
CA GLY A 151 8.03 -23.74 12.50
C GLY A 151 7.15 -22.83 13.35
N ILE A 152 6.53 -21.78 12.79
CA ILE A 152 5.57 -20.94 13.48
C ILE A 152 4.15 -21.30 13.03
N ASP A 153 3.21 -21.40 13.96
CA ASP A 153 1.82 -21.69 13.64
C ASP A 153 1.27 -20.62 12.68
N PRO A 154 0.84 -20.98 11.47
CA PRO A 154 0.28 -20.03 10.50
C PRO A 154 -0.92 -19.25 11.03
N LYS A 155 -1.65 -19.75 12.02
CA LYS A 155 -2.78 -19.06 12.67
C LYS A 155 -2.35 -17.84 13.47
N LYS A 156 -1.09 -17.79 13.89
CA LYS A 156 -0.50 -16.64 14.59
C LYS A 156 -0.04 -15.53 13.64
N ILE A 157 -0.10 -15.74 12.31
CA ILE A 157 0.47 -14.83 11.32
C ILE A 157 -0.64 -14.24 10.47
N VAL A 158 -0.60 -12.93 10.30
CA VAL A 158 -1.50 -12.20 9.40
C VAL A 158 -0.72 -11.21 8.54
N GLU A 159 -1.13 -11.08 7.28
CA GLU A 159 -0.58 -10.05 6.41
C GLU A 159 -1.19 -8.69 6.76
N ILE A 160 -0.41 -7.61 6.64
CA ILE A 160 -0.85 -6.26 7.01
C ILE A 160 -2.12 -5.80 6.28
N ASP A 161 -2.34 -6.23 5.04
CA ASP A 161 -3.54 -5.90 4.27
C ASP A 161 -4.79 -6.67 4.76
N GLN A 162 -4.60 -7.85 5.34
CA GLN A 162 -5.66 -8.65 5.95
C GLN A 162 -6.07 -8.12 7.33
N PHE A 163 -5.11 -7.57 8.09
CA PHE A 163 -5.33 -7.04 9.43
C PHE A 163 -6.53 -6.06 9.49
N PHE A 164 -6.63 -5.14 8.53
CA PHE A 164 -7.70 -4.15 8.50
C PHE A 164 -9.10 -4.71 8.20
N SER A 165 -9.20 -6.00 7.93
CA SER A 165 -10.48 -6.72 7.70
C SER A 165 -10.86 -7.64 8.85
N MET A 166 -10.02 -7.76 9.89
CA MET A 166 -10.32 -8.57 11.07
C MET A 166 -11.46 -7.94 11.87
N ASN A 167 -12.43 -8.75 12.28
CA ASN A 167 -13.57 -8.28 13.09
C ASN A 167 -13.21 -8.11 14.57
N GLU A 168 -12.20 -8.81 15.03
CA GLU A 168 -11.66 -8.76 16.39
C GLU A 168 -10.15 -8.77 16.32
N ILE A 169 -9.50 -8.09 17.26
CA ILE A 169 -8.05 -8.07 17.38
C ILE A 169 -7.63 -8.35 18.82
N PRO A 170 -6.55 -9.08 19.02
CA PRO A 170 -6.00 -9.37 20.34
C PRO A 170 -5.36 -8.15 21.01
N ASP A 171 -4.79 -8.36 22.20
CA ASP A 171 -4.19 -7.29 23.00
C ASP A 171 -2.70 -7.13 22.77
N SER A 172 -2.03 -8.12 22.20
CA SER A 172 -0.57 -8.08 22.00
C SER A 172 -0.16 -8.46 20.57
N PHE A 173 0.80 -7.70 20.03
CA PHE A 173 1.26 -7.84 18.65
C PHE A 173 2.77 -7.83 18.54
N LEU A 174 3.28 -8.66 17.64
CA LEU A 174 4.61 -8.51 17.05
C LEU A 174 4.45 -8.09 15.58
N ILE A 175 5.09 -6.99 15.20
CA ILE A 175 5.07 -6.49 13.82
C ILE A 175 6.43 -6.77 13.20
N ASP A 176 6.46 -7.62 12.17
CA ASP A 176 7.67 -7.92 11.39
C ASP A 176 7.79 -6.94 10.23
N GLY A 177 8.67 -5.97 10.39
CA GLY A 177 8.96 -4.91 9.43
C GLY A 177 9.40 -3.61 10.11
N GLY A 178 10.19 -2.81 9.39
CA GLY A 178 10.75 -1.53 9.87
C GLY A 178 10.43 -0.32 8.98
N ARG A 179 9.57 -0.49 7.96
CA ARG A 179 9.21 0.59 7.02
C ARG A 179 7.96 1.35 7.48
N ILE A 180 7.55 2.39 6.73
CA ILE A 180 6.46 3.30 7.08
C ILE A 180 5.18 2.56 7.52
N ASN A 181 4.73 1.57 6.74
CA ASN A 181 3.47 0.86 7.04
C ASN A 181 3.55 0.12 8.39
N ALA A 182 4.68 -0.51 8.69
CA ALA A 182 4.93 -1.18 9.97
C ALA A 182 4.93 -0.17 11.13
N CYS A 183 5.62 0.97 10.95
CA CYS A 183 5.69 2.04 11.94
C CYS A 183 4.32 2.69 12.21
N GLU A 184 3.54 2.98 11.17
CA GLU A 184 2.18 3.51 11.30
C GLU A 184 1.26 2.54 12.04
N LEU A 185 1.32 1.25 11.70
CA LEU A 185 0.52 0.21 12.35
C LEU A 185 0.91 0.04 13.82
N ALA A 186 2.22 -0.02 14.12
CA ALA A 186 2.72 -0.12 15.48
C ALA A 186 2.24 1.05 16.35
N HIS A 187 2.38 2.26 15.81
CA HIS A 187 1.93 3.46 16.51
C HIS A 187 0.42 3.47 16.72
N MET A 188 -0.36 3.14 15.71
CA MET A 188 -1.81 3.06 15.78
C MET A 188 -2.27 2.05 16.85
N LEU A 189 -1.74 0.84 16.85
CA LEU A 189 -2.05 -0.19 17.84
C LEU A 189 -1.67 0.27 19.25
N ARG A 190 -0.50 0.87 19.42
CA ARG A 190 -0.05 1.41 20.71
C ARG A 190 -0.96 2.52 21.23
N MET A 191 -1.43 3.43 20.36
CA MET A 191 -2.41 4.47 20.72
C MET A 191 -3.74 3.89 21.22
N THR A 192 -4.11 2.69 20.77
CA THR A 192 -5.33 1.99 21.24
C THR A 192 -5.11 1.18 22.53
N GLY A 193 -3.91 1.30 23.15
CA GLY A 193 -3.59 0.66 24.42
C GLY A 193 -2.98 -0.74 24.31
N ARG A 194 -2.78 -1.28 23.09
CA ARG A 194 -2.23 -2.62 22.88
C ARG A 194 -0.74 -2.70 23.19
N LYS A 195 -0.29 -3.90 23.55
CA LYS A 195 1.13 -4.22 23.69
C LYS A 195 1.72 -4.46 22.29
N VAL A 196 2.77 -3.73 21.94
CA VAL A 196 3.37 -3.78 20.59
C VAL A 196 4.87 -3.96 20.68
N THR A 197 5.34 -4.94 19.95
CA THR A 197 6.77 -5.16 19.67
C THR A 197 6.99 -5.09 18.16
N MET A 198 8.09 -4.50 17.74
CA MET A 198 8.53 -4.50 16.33
C MET A 198 9.81 -5.28 16.19
N VAL A 199 9.96 -6.00 15.07
CA VAL A 199 11.20 -6.64 14.67
C VAL A 199 11.52 -6.30 13.23
N THR A 200 12.79 -6.10 12.92
CA THR A 200 13.26 -5.88 11.55
C THR A 200 14.65 -6.44 11.35
N GLU A 201 14.92 -7.00 10.19
CA GLU A 201 16.24 -7.46 9.77
C GLU A 201 17.20 -6.30 9.47
N GLN A 202 16.65 -5.08 9.31
CA GLN A 202 17.42 -3.86 9.10
C GLN A 202 18.03 -3.36 10.41
N ASP A 203 19.11 -2.58 10.31
CA ASP A 203 19.81 -2.00 11.46
C ASP A 203 19.03 -0.86 12.13
N GLU A 204 18.05 -0.27 11.44
CA GLU A 204 17.21 0.81 11.95
C GLU A 204 15.81 0.83 11.28
N LEU A 205 14.89 1.57 11.89
CA LEU A 205 13.57 1.83 11.31
C LEU A 205 13.70 2.86 10.18
N ILE A 206 12.83 2.73 9.13
CA ILE A 206 12.70 3.68 8.00
C ILE A 206 14.06 4.14 7.42
N PRO A 207 14.99 3.23 7.03
CA PRO A 207 16.39 3.54 6.72
C PRO A 207 16.59 4.48 5.52
N PHE A 208 15.55 4.71 4.72
CA PHE A 208 15.57 5.63 3.58
C PHE A 208 15.21 7.08 3.94
N MET A 209 14.87 7.38 5.19
CA MET A 209 14.62 8.74 5.69
C MET A 209 15.87 9.33 6.35
N ASP A 210 15.89 10.66 6.51
CA ASP A 210 16.98 11.35 7.18
C ASP A 210 17.21 10.83 8.59
N LYS A 211 18.49 10.82 9.02
CA LYS A 211 18.89 10.31 10.33
C LYS A 211 18.12 10.95 11.48
N SER A 212 17.92 12.25 11.43
CA SER A 212 17.17 12.99 12.46
C SER A 212 15.72 12.49 12.62
N ILE A 213 15.08 12.12 11.52
CA ILE A 213 13.72 11.55 11.51
C ILE A 213 13.73 10.13 12.06
N ARG A 214 14.71 9.30 11.67
CA ARG A 214 14.85 7.93 12.16
C ARG A 214 15.08 7.90 13.68
N ASP A 215 15.99 8.73 14.17
CA ASP A 215 16.28 8.87 15.61
C ASP A 215 15.02 9.33 16.38
N PHE A 216 14.33 10.36 15.86
CA PHE A 216 13.11 10.88 16.46
C PHE A 216 12.02 9.80 16.60
N ILE A 217 11.74 9.04 15.54
CA ILE A 217 10.73 7.99 15.56
C ILE A 217 11.11 6.85 16.49
N THR A 218 12.37 6.43 16.47
CA THR A 218 12.86 5.37 17.34
C THR A 218 12.71 5.75 18.81
N ASP A 219 13.10 6.96 19.19
CA ASP A 219 12.94 7.49 20.54
C ASP A 219 11.46 7.64 20.92
N LYS A 220 10.64 8.11 20.00
CA LYS A 220 9.20 8.25 20.22
C LYS A 220 8.54 6.89 20.49
N PHE A 221 8.91 5.87 19.74
CA PHE A 221 8.39 4.53 19.93
C PHE A 221 8.81 3.94 21.29
N LYS A 222 10.09 4.04 21.65
CA LYS A 222 10.59 3.63 22.97
C LYS A 222 9.83 4.34 24.10
N LYS A 223 9.69 5.68 24.03
CA LYS A 223 8.95 6.47 25.04
C LYS A 223 7.47 6.11 25.11
N SER A 224 6.87 5.67 24.02
CA SER A 224 5.48 5.21 23.98
C SER A 224 5.29 3.78 24.50
N GLY A 225 6.38 3.04 24.76
CA GLY A 225 6.36 1.66 25.23
C GLY A 225 6.26 0.63 24.08
N ILE A 226 6.67 1.00 22.86
CA ILE A 226 6.92 0.04 21.77
C ILE A 226 8.33 -0.48 21.90
N THR A 227 8.50 -1.80 22.02
CA THR A 227 9.81 -2.45 21.97
C THR A 227 10.24 -2.65 20.52
N VAL A 228 11.49 -2.33 20.18
CA VAL A 228 12.00 -2.46 18.81
C VAL A 228 13.26 -3.31 18.81
N TYR A 229 13.25 -4.39 18.04
CA TYR A 229 14.39 -5.25 17.75
C TYR A 229 14.88 -4.99 16.33
N THR A 230 16.08 -4.47 16.18
CA THR A 230 16.75 -4.28 14.88
C THR A 230 17.84 -5.35 14.69
N ASN A 231 18.23 -5.62 13.43
CA ASN A 231 19.16 -6.70 13.08
C ASN A 231 18.72 -8.07 13.66
N ARG A 232 17.43 -8.33 13.69
CA ARG A 232 16.85 -9.55 14.23
C ARG A 232 15.72 -10.03 13.33
N GLU A 233 15.44 -11.32 13.44
CA GLU A 233 14.31 -11.99 12.77
C GLU A 233 13.58 -12.91 13.75
N ILE A 234 12.37 -13.29 13.37
CA ILE A 234 11.59 -14.30 14.08
C ILE A 234 12.18 -15.67 13.75
N THR A 235 12.57 -16.43 14.77
CA THR A 235 13.35 -17.67 14.60
C THR A 235 12.56 -18.94 14.86
N LYS A 236 11.64 -18.93 15.83
CA LYS A 236 10.81 -20.10 16.17
C LYS A 236 9.55 -19.74 16.93
N ASP A 237 8.58 -20.67 16.95
CA ASP A 237 7.35 -20.55 17.73
C ASP A 237 7.62 -20.74 19.24
N GLY A 238 6.75 -20.17 20.05
CA GLY A 238 6.62 -20.38 21.47
C GLY A 238 5.15 -20.57 21.84
N GLN A 239 4.87 -21.05 23.05
CA GLN A 239 3.50 -21.35 23.47
C GLN A 239 2.59 -20.10 23.36
N ASP A 240 3.02 -18.97 23.97
CA ASP A 240 2.25 -17.73 24.07
C ASP A 240 2.99 -16.56 23.38
N GLY A 241 3.67 -16.85 22.27
CA GLY A 241 4.46 -15.87 21.53
C GLY A 241 5.42 -16.49 20.55
N VAL A 242 6.49 -15.78 20.22
CA VAL A 242 7.54 -16.23 19.31
C VAL A 242 8.92 -15.81 19.82
N PHE A 243 9.97 -16.39 19.28
CA PHE A 243 11.35 -15.97 19.54
C PHE A 243 11.84 -15.03 18.45
N VAL A 244 12.47 -13.94 18.88
CA VAL A 244 13.19 -12.98 18.05
C VAL A 244 14.69 -13.14 18.35
N GLY A 245 15.40 -13.84 17.48
CA GLY A 245 16.70 -14.42 17.85
C GLY A 245 16.54 -15.34 19.06
N ASP A 246 17.27 -15.06 20.15
CA ASP A 246 17.18 -15.83 21.40
C ASP A 246 16.16 -15.24 22.41
N ASN A 247 15.54 -14.12 22.12
CA ASN A 247 14.62 -13.45 23.04
C ASN A 247 13.19 -13.94 22.81
N PHE A 248 12.54 -14.44 23.89
CA PHE A 248 11.12 -14.73 23.85
C PHE A 248 10.31 -13.43 23.87
N VAL A 249 9.38 -13.27 22.93
CA VAL A 249 8.44 -12.15 22.80
C VAL A 249 7.03 -12.69 22.91
N GLU A 250 6.38 -12.37 24.01
CA GLU A 250 4.97 -12.66 24.20
C GLU A 250 4.12 -11.84 23.23
N CYS A 251 3.33 -12.51 22.40
CA CYS A 251 2.38 -11.88 21.48
C CYS A 251 1.31 -12.87 21.03
N ASP A 252 0.09 -12.38 20.88
CA ASP A 252 -1.03 -13.16 20.39
C ASP A 252 -0.99 -13.28 18.86
N LEU A 253 -0.47 -12.26 18.18
CA LEU A 253 -0.50 -12.18 16.71
C LEU A 253 0.79 -11.56 16.17
N VAL A 254 1.32 -12.18 15.13
CA VAL A 254 2.42 -11.65 14.30
C VAL A 254 1.82 -11.01 13.05
N ILE A 255 2.18 -9.77 12.77
CA ILE A 255 1.75 -9.08 11.55
C ILE A 255 2.96 -8.95 10.62
N ASN A 256 2.86 -9.61 9.45
CA ASN A 256 3.83 -9.43 8.38
C ASN A 256 3.62 -8.07 7.70
N ALA A 257 4.50 -7.13 7.97
CA ALA A 257 4.52 -5.78 7.40
C ALA A 257 5.83 -5.50 6.65
N MET A 258 6.46 -6.56 6.14
CA MET A 258 7.72 -6.51 5.41
C MET A 258 7.58 -5.89 4.01
N ASP A 259 8.65 -6.01 3.23
CA ASP A 259 8.74 -5.50 1.87
C ASP A 259 7.67 -6.08 0.93
N ARG A 260 7.53 -5.42 -0.20
CA ARG A 260 6.57 -5.76 -1.26
C ARG A 260 7.31 -6.25 -2.49
N LYS A 261 6.68 -7.12 -3.28
CA LYS A 261 7.16 -7.56 -4.59
C LYS A 261 6.21 -7.15 -5.69
N ALA A 262 6.75 -6.86 -6.87
CA ALA A 262 5.96 -6.53 -8.04
C ALA A 262 4.95 -7.64 -8.39
N VAL A 263 3.79 -7.22 -8.89
CA VAL A 263 2.82 -8.12 -9.51
C VAL A 263 2.96 -7.93 -11.02
N LEU A 264 3.56 -8.88 -11.70
CA LEU A 264 3.67 -8.87 -13.16
C LEU A 264 2.45 -9.57 -13.77
N PRO A 265 1.85 -9.02 -14.85
CA PRO A 265 0.88 -9.77 -15.64
C PRO A 265 1.58 -10.92 -16.37
N GLU A 266 0.82 -11.87 -16.91
CA GLU A 266 1.37 -12.83 -17.87
C GLU A 266 1.82 -12.06 -19.12
N MET A 267 3.10 -12.19 -19.52
CA MET A 267 3.76 -11.28 -20.48
C MET A 267 3.73 -11.79 -21.92
N GLY A 268 3.27 -13.03 -22.18
CA GLY A 268 3.25 -13.62 -23.53
C GLY A 268 4.61 -13.55 -24.22
N SER A 269 4.66 -12.93 -25.40
CA SER A 269 5.89 -12.69 -26.14
C SER A 269 6.59 -11.36 -25.80
N LEU A 270 6.05 -10.59 -24.85
CA LEU A 270 6.63 -9.31 -24.46
C LEU A 270 7.80 -9.51 -23.48
N GLU A 271 9.00 -9.19 -23.91
CA GLU A 271 10.19 -9.16 -23.08
C GLU A 271 10.52 -7.72 -22.67
N LEU A 272 10.75 -7.49 -21.37
CA LEU A 272 11.11 -6.19 -20.83
C LEU A 272 12.39 -6.28 -19.99
N GLU A 273 13.19 -5.22 -20.01
CA GLU A 273 14.30 -5.09 -19.07
C GLU A 273 13.76 -4.94 -17.65
N MET A 274 14.37 -5.68 -16.71
CA MET A 274 14.01 -5.71 -15.30
C MET A 274 15.09 -5.09 -14.42
N ASN A 275 14.67 -4.53 -13.29
CA ASN A 275 15.53 -4.14 -12.17
C ASN A 275 15.20 -5.03 -10.97
N GLY A 276 15.83 -6.20 -10.88
CA GLY A 276 15.44 -7.27 -9.96
C GLY A 276 14.05 -7.80 -10.29
N GLU A 277 13.13 -7.73 -9.33
CA GLU A 277 11.73 -8.18 -9.49
C GLU A 277 10.83 -7.09 -10.13
N PHE A 278 11.35 -5.91 -10.46
CA PHE A 278 10.58 -4.74 -10.90
C PHE A 278 10.87 -4.41 -12.37
N ILE A 279 9.88 -3.82 -13.05
CA ILE A 279 10.05 -3.36 -14.43
C ILE A 279 10.97 -2.12 -14.43
N LYS A 280 12.03 -2.17 -15.25
CA LYS A 280 12.92 -1.03 -15.48
C LYS A 280 12.25 0.00 -16.38
N ILE A 281 12.31 1.26 -15.99
CA ILE A 281 11.75 2.39 -16.72
C ILE A 281 12.80 3.50 -16.89
N ASN A 282 12.61 4.35 -17.88
CA ASN A 282 13.35 5.61 -18.04
C ASN A 282 12.64 6.78 -17.32
N GLU A 283 13.15 7.99 -17.45
CA GLU A 283 12.61 9.22 -16.85
C GLU A 283 11.21 9.61 -17.34
N PHE A 284 10.69 8.96 -18.38
CA PHE A 284 9.35 9.15 -18.95
C PHE A 284 8.43 7.94 -18.69
N MET A 285 8.80 7.07 -17.76
CA MET A 285 8.07 5.84 -17.41
C MET A 285 8.00 4.82 -18.57
N GLN A 286 8.77 4.99 -19.64
CA GLN A 286 8.83 4.07 -20.77
C GLN A 286 9.76 2.91 -20.42
N THR A 287 9.40 1.70 -20.81
CA THR A 287 10.19 0.48 -20.64
C THR A 287 11.22 0.33 -21.76
N SER A 288 11.89 -0.82 -21.84
CA SER A 288 12.75 -1.17 -22.98
C SER A 288 11.99 -1.27 -24.32
N ASN A 289 10.66 -1.43 -24.27
CA ASN A 289 9.80 -1.38 -25.45
C ASN A 289 9.14 0.00 -25.57
N PRO A 290 9.27 0.70 -26.73
CA PRO A 290 8.79 2.07 -26.89
C PRO A 290 7.28 2.25 -26.83
N ASN A 291 6.49 1.18 -26.98
CA ASN A 291 5.03 1.21 -26.87
C ASN A 291 4.50 0.73 -25.52
N VAL A 292 5.41 0.34 -24.61
CA VAL A 292 5.05 -0.18 -23.29
C VAL A 292 5.64 0.70 -22.20
N TYR A 293 4.79 1.11 -21.27
CA TYR A 293 5.12 1.93 -20.11
C TYR A 293 4.81 1.16 -18.83
N ALA A 294 5.44 1.55 -17.73
CA ALA A 294 5.12 1.01 -16.41
C ALA A 294 5.11 2.11 -15.36
N ALA A 295 4.20 2.02 -14.38
CA ALA A 295 4.04 3.01 -13.32
C ALA A 295 3.56 2.41 -12.00
N GLY A 296 3.94 3.05 -10.90
CA GLY A 296 3.61 2.64 -9.55
C GLY A 296 4.51 1.54 -9.02
N ASP A 297 4.02 0.78 -8.06
CA ASP A 297 4.82 -0.19 -7.29
C ASP A 297 5.53 -1.23 -8.16
N VAL A 298 5.02 -1.53 -9.34
CA VAL A 298 5.64 -2.44 -10.30
C VAL A 298 7.02 -1.96 -10.77
N THR A 299 7.34 -0.66 -10.55
CA THR A 299 8.62 0.00 -10.84
C THR A 299 9.48 0.26 -9.59
N LYS A 300 9.17 -0.38 -8.44
CA LYS A 300 9.84 -0.20 -7.13
C LYS A 300 9.51 1.11 -6.40
N GLN A 301 8.43 1.79 -6.76
CA GLN A 301 8.00 3.06 -6.14
C GLN A 301 6.71 2.84 -5.34
N PHE A 302 6.83 2.68 -4.01
CA PHE A 302 5.76 2.17 -3.14
C PHE A 302 4.86 3.24 -2.50
N PHE A 303 4.71 4.41 -3.12
CA PHE A 303 3.85 5.49 -2.64
C PHE A 303 2.77 5.84 -3.65
N ALA A 304 1.53 5.99 -3.18
CA ALA A 304 0.38 6.28 -4.04
C ALA A 304 0.52 7.61 -4.80
N GLN A 305 1.08 8.64 -4.17
CA GLN A 305 1.35 9.93 -4.82
C GLN A 305 2.40 9.81 -5.92
N ILE A 306 3.46 9.00 -5.70
CA ILE A 306 4.47 8.73 -6.73
C ILE A 306 3.85 7.92 -7.87
N ALA A 307 3.06 6.90 -7.55
CA ALA A 307 2.35 6.10 -8.55
C ALA A 307 1.45 6.97 -9.45
N SER A 308 0.69 7.90 -8.84
CA SER A 308 -0.15 8.86 -9.59
C SER A 308 0.67 9.79 -10.47
N ALA A 309 1.78 10.34 -9.96
CA ALA A 309 2.69 11.20 -10.72
C ALA A 309 3.34 10.45 -11.90
N GLN A 310 3.76 9.19 -11.68
CA GLN A 310 4.28 8.33 -12.74
C GLN A 310 3.22 8.05 -13.82
N GLY A 311 1.96 7.79 -13.41
CA GLY A 311 0.85 7.59 -14.34
C GLY A 311 0.62 8.80 -15.23
N LEU A 312 0.66 10.01 -14.66
CA LEU A 312 0.55 11.27 -15.40
C LEU A 312 1.74 11.47 -16.36
N ALA A 313 2.98 11.26 -15.89
CA ALA A 313 4.18 11.41 -16.69
C ALA A 313 4.19 10.44 -17.88
N ALA A 314 3.79 9.17 -17.66
CA ALA A 314 3.68 8.18 -18.73
C ALA A 314 2.72 8.65 -19.83
N VAL A 315 1.51 9.09 -19.45
CA VAL A 315 0.48 9.54 -20.42
C VAL A 315 0.87 10.84 -21.10
N ASN A 316 1.46 11.79 -20.39
CA ASN A 316 1.97 13.02 -20.98
C ASN A 316 3.02 12.70 -22.06
N HIS A 317 3.98 11.82 -21.78
CA HIS A 317 4.97 11.41 -22.76
C HIS A 317 4.34 10.67 -23.96
N MET A 318 3.32 9.84 -23.74
CA MET A 318 2.56 9.19 -24.83
C MET A 318 1.89 10.19 -25.77
N ALA A 319 1.59 11.39 -25.27
CA ALA A 319 0.99 12.50 -26.02
C ALA A 319 2.03 13.56 -26.46
N ASP A 320 3.30 13.19 -26.55
CA ASP A 320 4.42 14.05 -26.94
C ASP A 320 4.71 15.23 -26.01
N ILE A 321 4.14 15.23 -24.80
CA ILE A 321 4.45 16.19 -23.72
C ILE A 321 5.65 15.66 -22.96
N LYS A 322 6.84 16.19 -23.24
CA LYS A 322 8.12 15.72 -22.68
C LYS A 322 8.45 16.43 -21.36
N GLU A 323 7.73 16.07 -20.31
CA GLU A 323 7.99 16.55 -18.96
C GLU A 323 8.56 15.40 -18.11
N LYS A 324 9.76 15.59 -17.54
CA LYS A 324 10.40 14.61 -16.67
C LYS A 324 9.78 14.67 -15.28
N LEU A 325 9.59 13.50 -14.68
CA LEU A 325 9.17 13.43 -13.29
C LEU A 325 10.36 13.71 -12.37
N ASP A 326 10.22 14.74 -11.55
CA ASP A 326 11.18 15.11 -10.52
C ASP A 326 10.74 14.47 -9.17
N TYR A 327 11.40 13.41 -8.78
CA TYR A 327 11.09 12.67 -7.56
C TYR A 327 11.39 13.47 -6.29
N ASP A 328 12.34 14.41 -6.33
CA ASP A 328 12.71 15.24 -5.17
C ASP A 328 11.60 16.24 -4.77
N LYS A 329 10.67 16.50 -5.69
CA LYS A 329 9.48 17.31 -5.44
C LYS A 329 8.27 16.54 -4.93
N LEU A 330 8.38 15.22 -4.78
CA LEU A 330 7.27 14.39 -4.33
C LEU A 330 7.38 14.11 -2.82
N PRO A 331 6.34 14.40 -2.03
CA PRO A 331 6.38 14.23 -0.59
C PRO A 331 6.42 12.75 -0.20
N ILE A 332 7.14 12.44 0.88
CA ILE A 332 7.10 11.16 1.58
C ILE A 332 6.49 11.40 2.95
N ASN A 333 5.36 10.77 3.23
CA ASN A 333 4.58 11.00 4.44
C ASN A 333 4.53 9.75 5.32
N MET A 334 4.52 9.95 6.64
CA MET A 334 4.23 8.92 7.63
C MET A 334 3.21 9.47 8.64
N TYR A 335 2.10 8.75 8.80
CA TYR A 335 0.96 9.17 9.62
C TYR A 335 1.08 8.63 11.06
N THR A 336 2.07 9.12 11.77
CA THR A 336 2.23 8.91 13.21
C THR A 336 1.66 10.10 14.00
N GLU A 337 1.94 10.21 15.29
CA GLU A 337 1.67 11.39 16.11
C GLU A 337 2.97 11.81 16.80
N PRO A 338 3.63 12.94 16.37
CA PRO A 338 3.23 13.79 15.23
C PRO A 338 3.36 13.11 13.87
N GLU A 339 2.68 13.65 12.87
CA GLU A 339 2.88 13.29 11.47
C GLU A 339 4.23 13.78 10.96
N ILE A 340 4.80 13.03 10.02
CA ILE A 340 6.09 13.34 9.39
C ILE A 340 5.87 13.46 7.89
N ALA A 341 6.38 14.54 7.29
CA ALA A 341 6.36 14.79 5.86
C ALA A 341 7.63 15.49 5.40
#